data_c8d05b99a625ace5cf6f9c0c762a04c7
#
_entry.id   c8d05b99a625ace5cf6f9c0c762a04c7
#
_cell.length_a   1.000
_cell.length_b   1.000
_cell.length_c   1.000
_cell.angle_alpha   90.00
_cell.angle_beta   90.00
_cell.angle_gamma   90.00
#
_symmetry.space_group_name_H-M   'P 1'
#
loop_
_entity.id
_entity.type
_entity.pdbx_description
1 polymer ?
#
loop_
_entity_poly.entity_id
_entity_poly.type
_entity_poly.pdbx_seq_one_letter_code
_entity_poly.pdbx_strand_id
1 'polypeptide(L)'
;VDNPPIDNHSSLTTFFDMIATLVVSFLKIRNSQNKSKQEAKLSGYSALAQIYISMHYINIKTQKYHIVKTEPEILKYLQVDKINDVEDCFSDHIYKIHKEFCQQDYVDREIAFMDLETLDERLQNKKSIDSVFYGKISGWCRGRYIPVDYDEDGHLLHVLYCVECIDEQKKREDQLLYLAQTDTMTGVSNRRSGEKMIERVLNNKISGMMCLVDCDKFKLINDTYGHMAGDEVIIAIAHTLQKSCRDKDIVMRLGGDEFALYIPGVTNRKCANSFFKRLFENLKQIQVKSIQNHPIVLSLGACFFDGKEELSFDELYCRADSAMYESKKIDGYSATIFRKK
;
A
#
# COMPACT_ATOMS: atom_id res chain seq x y z
N VAL A 1 4.75 12.63 -27.37
CA VAL A 1 3.38 13.14 -27.08
C VAL A 1 3.04 12.61 -25.71
N ASP A 2 3.32 13.42 -24.68
CA ASP A 2 3.08 13.10 -23.28
C ASP A 2 1.58 13.25 -22.99
N ASN A 3 0.90 12.13 -22.74
CA ASN A 3 -0.40 12.16 -22.09
C ASN A 3 -0.18 12.50 -20.62
N PRO A 4 -0.87 13.52 -20.06
CA PRO A 4 -0.81 13.78 -18.64
C PRO A 4 -1.38 12.59 -17.85
N PRO A 5 -0.89 12.31 -16.63
CA PRO A 5 -1.42 11.22 -15.82
C PRO A 5 -2.91 11.52 -15.53
N ILE A 6 -3.75 10.54 -15.83
CA ILE A 6 -5.18 10.59 -15.49
C ILE A 6 -5.25 10.57 -13.96
N ASP A 7 -5.61 11.69 -13.40
CA ASP A 7 -5.81 11.87 -11.96
C ASP A 7 -7.13 11.19 -11.53
N ASN A 8 -7.07 9.86 -11.37
CA ASN A 8 -8.23 9.05 -10.97
C ASN A 8 -8.73 9.39 -9.55
N HIS A 9 -7.91 10.04 -8.73
CA HIS A 9 -8.34 10.48 -7.40
C HIS A 9 -9.33 11.65 -7.46
N SER A 10 -9.14 12.60 -8.37
CA SER A 10 -10.05 13.75 -8.49
C SER A 10 -11.42 13.35 -9.03
N SER A 11 -11.50 12.39 -9.93
CA SER A 11 -12.78 11.93 -10.54
C SER A 11 -13.62 11.11 -9.55
N LEU A 12 -13.02 10.24 -8.74
CA LEU A 12 -13.73 9.47 -7.70
C LEU A 12 -14.20 10.37 -6.57
N THR A 13 -13.38 11.30 -6.08
CA THR A 13 -13.77 12.27 -5.06
C THR A 13 -14.92 13.15 -5.55
N THR A 14 -14.89 13.60 -6.79
CA THR A 14 -15.96 14.40 -7.41
C THR A 14 -17.26 13.60 -7.54
N PHE A 15 -17.18 12.30 -7.85
CA PHE A 15 -18.33 11.41 -7.93
C PHE A 15 -18.98 11.19 -6.56
N PHE A 16 -18.20 10.96 -5.51
CA PHE A 16 -18.72 10.81 -4.15
C PHE A 16 -19.31 12.11 -3.59
N ASP A 17 -18.68 13.27 -3.87
CA ASP A 17 -19.24 14.59 -3.53
C ASP A 17 -20.58 14.86 -4.23
N MET A 18 -20.71 14.40 -5.47
CA MET A 18 -21.97 14.50 -6.22
C MET A 18 -23.07 13.62 -5.60
N ILE A 19 -22.74 12.39 -5.18
CA ILE A 19 -23.68 11.48 -4.50
C ILE A 19 -24.13 12.09 -3.18
N ALA A 20 -23.21 12.61 -2.39
CA ALA A 20 -23.53 13.25 -1.12
C ALA A 20 -24.42 14.48 -1.31
N THR A 21 -24.15 15.32 -2.31
CA THR A 21 -24.98 16.46 -2.67
C THR A 21 -26.40 16.03 -3.11
N LEU A 22 -26.51 14.89 -3.80
CA LEU A 22 -27.80 14.32 -4.20
C LEU A 22 -28.59 13.79 -2.99
N VAL A 23 -27.92 13.12 -2.02
CA VAL A 23 -28.56 12.64 -0.78
C VAL A 23 -29.01 13.82 0.07
N VAL A 24 -28.19 14.86 0.21
CA VAL A 24 -28.56 16.10 0.89
C VAL A 24 -29.76 16.76 0.23
N SER A 25 -29.80 16.84 -1.10
CA SER A 25 -30.94 17.36 -1.85
C SER A 25 -32.20 16.52 -1.64
N PHE A 26 -32.06 15.20 -1.49
CA PHE A 26 -33.15 14.29 -1.15
C PHE A 26 -33.73 14.55 0.25
N LEU A 27 -32.88 14.73 1.26
CA LEU A 27 -33.32 15.01 2.63
C LEU A 27 -34.05 16.36 2.72
N LYS A 28 -33.60 17.37 1.96
CA LYS A 28 -34.30 18.66 1.82
C LYS A 28 -35.67 18.51 1.13
N ILE A 29 -35.82 17.63 0.12
CA ILE A 29 -37.07 17.37 -0.59
C ILE A 29 -38.04 16.54 0.25
N ARG A 30 -37.58 15.65 1.12
CA ARG A 30 -38.42 14.84 2.03
C ARG A 30 -39.21 15.70 3.00
N ASN A 31 -38.70 16.88 3.34
CA ASN A 31 -39.37 17.88 4.20
C ASN A 31 -40.40 18.74 3.42
N SER A 32 -40.51 18.64 2.09
CA SER A 32 -41.47 19.35 1.27
C SER A 32 -42.58 18.43 0.74
N GLN A 33 -43.84 18.82 0.93
CA GLN A 33 -45.05 18.01 0.72
C GLN A 33 -45.42 17.71 -0.75
N ASN A 34 -44.66 16.93 -1.52
CA ASN A 34 -45.08 16.51 -2.88
C ASN A 34 -44.78 15.04 -3.16
N LYS A 35 -45.76 14.17 -2.86
CA LYS A 35 -45.66 12.70 -2.82
C LYS A 35 -45.35 11.98 -4.15
N SER A 36 -45.82 12.40 -5.27
CA SER A 36 -45.77 11.61 -6.52
C SER A 36 -44.51 11.75 -7.38
N LYS A 37 -43.79 12.89 -7.28
CA LYS A 37 -42.44 13.05 -7.85
C LYS A 37 -41.34 12.47 -6.97
N GLN A 38 -41.66 12.12 -5.74
CA GLN A 38 -40.74 11.57 -4.75
C GLN A 38 -40.39 10.10 -5.01
N GLU A 39 -41.33 9.26 -5.44
CA GLU A 39 -41.10 7.81 -5.56
C GLU A 39 -40.12 7.43 -6.68
N ALA A 40 -40.14 8.09 -7.81
CA ALA A 40 -39.18 7.84 -8.89
C ALA A 40 -37.75 8.33 -8.58
N LYS A 41 -37.64 9.44 -7.83
CA LYS A 41 -36.37 9.90 -7.32
C LYS A 41 -35.83 9.02 -6.16
N LEU A 42 -36.72 8.45 -5.34
CA LEU A 42 -36.40 7.54 -4.25
C LEU A 42 -35.65 6.29 -4.74
N SER A 43 -36.04 5.70 -5.87
CA SER A 43 -35.39 4.49 -6.39
C SER A 43 -33.96 4.76 -6.86
N GLY A 44 -33.68 5.92 -7.47
CA GLY A 44 -32.36 6.34 -7.87
C GLY A 44 -31.42 6.61 -6.66
N TYR A 45 -31.95 7.25 -5.62
CA TYR A 45 -31.20 7.52 -4.40
C TYR A 45 -30.95 6.27 -3.55
N SER A 46 -31.88 5.31 -3.56
CA SER A 46 -31.69 4.02 -2.89
C SER A 46 -30.53 3.23 -3.48
N ALA A 47 -30.36 3.26 -4.81
CA ALA A 47 -29.23 2.61 -5.47
C ALA A 47 -27.88 3.26 -5.11
N LEU A 48 -27.85 4.60 -5.02
CA LEU A 48 -26.63 5.34 -4.61
C LEU A 48 -26.31 5.12 -3.14
N ALA A 49 -27.32 5.01 -2.26
CA ALA A 49 -27.11 4.71 -0.85
C ALA A 49 -26.54 3.29 -0.62
N GLN A 50 -26.63 2.38 -1.61
CA GLN A 50 -26.08 1.01 -1.47
C GLN A 50 -24.55 1.00 -1.30
N ILE A 51 -23.84 2.04 -1.74
CA ILE A 51 -22.39 2.17 -1.60
C ILE A 51 -21.97 2.30 -0.12
N TYR A 52 -22.83 2.89 0.71
CA TYR A 52 -22.55 3.13 2.12
C TYR A 52 -23.07 2.00 3.00
N ILE A 53 -22.28 1.57 3.96
CA ILE A 53 -22.70 0.65 5.03
C ILE A 53 -23.59 1.34 6.05
N SER A 54 -23.31 2.60 6.37
CA SER A 54 -24.19 3.40 7.21
C SER A 54 -24.21 4.86 6.81
N MET A 55 -25.34 5.53 7.10
CA MET A 55 -25.55 6.96 6.86
C MET A 55 -26.41 7.54 7.97
N HIS A 56 -25.94 8.65 8.57
CA HIS A 56 -26.58 9.33 9.67
C HIS A 56 -26.71 10.81 9.37
N TYR A 57 -27.92 11.34 9.49
CA TYR A 57 -28.20 12.78 9.38
C TYR A 57 -28.25 13.35 10.78
N ILE A 58 -27.38 14.31 11.10
CA ILE A 58 -27.09 14.76 12.46
C ILE A 58 -27.32 16.26 12.56
N ASN A 59 -28.03 16.68 13.61
CA ASN A 59 -28.08 18.08 14.03
C ASN A 59 -26.96 18.34 15.03
N ILE A 60 -26.04 19.24 14.69
CA ILE A 60 -24.82 19.50 15.49
C ILE A 60 -25.15 20.08 16.87
N LYS A 61 -26.12 21.02 16.94
CA LYS A 61 -26.44 21.71 18.19
C LYS A 61 -27.16 20.80 19.21
N THR A 62 -28.08 19.98 18.72
CA THR A 62 -28.88 19.10 19.59
C THR A 62 -28.31 17.71 19.75
N GLN A 63 -27.32 17.34 18.92
CA GLN A 63 -26.79 16.00 18.77
C GLN A 63 -27.81 14.93 18.43
N LYS A 64 -29.05 15.33 18.10
CA LYS A 64 -30.08 14.42 17.61
C LYS A 64 -29.74 13.99 16.19
N TYR A 65 -30.04 12.73 15.87
CA TYR A 65 -29.74 12.20 14.55
C TYR A 65 -30.83 11.27 14.03
N HIS A 66 -30.81 11.04 12.72
CA HIS A 66 -31.66 10.07 12.04
C HIS A 66 -30.78 9.09 11.30
N ILE A 67 -31.04 7.79 11.47
CA ILE A 67 -30.38 6.76 10.69
C ILE A 67 -31.05 6.74 9.31
N VAL A 68 -30.32 7.13 8.28
CA VAL A 68 -30.78 7.08 6.88
C VAL A 68 -30.59 5.66 6.32
N LYS A 69 -29.47 5.04 6.70
CA LYS A 69 -29.10 3.66 6.37
C LYS A 69 -28.14 3.09 7.40
N THR A 70 -28.26 1.81 7.71
CA THR A 70 -27.24 1.06 8.44
C THR A 70 -27.38 -0.43 8.20
N GLU A 71 -26.35 -1.20 8.53
CA GLU A 71 -26.38 -2.65 8.45
C GLU A 71 -27.23 -3.28 9.57
N PRO A 72 -27.88 -4.43 9.30
CA PRO A 72 -28.74 -5.10 10.29
C PRO A 72 -28.03 -5.46 11.61
N GLU A 73 -26.76 -5.83 11.54
CA GLU A 73 -25.95 -6.16 12.70
C GLU A 73 -25.80 -4.96 13.67
N ILE A 74 -25.61 -3.77 13.12
CA ILE A 74 -25.49 -2.52 13.88
C ILE A 74 -26.84 -2.17 14.54
N LEU A 75 -27.95 -2.28 13.80
CA LEU A 75 -29.29 -2.07 14.35
C LEU A 75 -29.57 -3.00 15.52
N LYS A 76 -29.27 -4.28 15.34
CA LYS A 76 -29.44 -5.29 16.41
C LYS A 76 -28.61 -4.97 17.64
N TYR A 77 -27.35 -4.51 17.46
CA TYR A 77 -26.50 -4.11 18.58
C TYR A 77 -27.05 -2.90 19.33
N LEU A 78 -27.58 -1.92 18.60
CA LEU A 78 -28.21 -0.72 19.19
C LEU A 78 -29.60 -0.99 19.80
N GLN A 79 -30.14 -2.19 19.66
CA GLN A 79 -31.50 -2.57 20.10
C GLN A 79 -32.59 -1.66 19.50
N VAL A 80 -32.39 -1.19 18.26
CA VAL A 80 -33.30 -0.30 17.56
C VAL A 80 -34.12 -1.12 16.56
N ASP A 81 -35.43 -1.25 16.82
CA ASP A 81 -36.33 -2.01 15.95
C ASP A 81 -36.68 -1.29 14.65
N LYS A 82 -36.58 0.03 14.61
CA LYS A 82 -36.88 0.87 13.43
C LYS A 82 -35.88 2.02 13.29
N ILE A 83 -35.49 2.28 12.04
CA ILE A 83 -34.55 3.33 11.63
C ILE A 83 -34.94 4.75 12.10
N ASN A 84 -36.22 4.98 12.47
CA ASN A 84 -36.75 6.32 12.76
C ASN A 84 -36.88 6.67 14.25
N ASP A 85 -36.57 5.77 15.18
CA ASP A 85 -36.93 5.92 16.59
C ASP A 85 -35.69 6.18 17.50
N VAL A 86 -34.63 6.84 16.98
CA VAL A 86 -33.46 7.12 17.81
C VAL A 86 -33.60 8.49 18.45
N GLU A 87 -33.95 8.53 19.72
CA GLU A 87 -34.01 9.74 20.56
C GLU A 87 -32.68 10.05 21.26
N ASP A 88 -31.71 9.13 21.19
CA ASP A 88 -30.44 9.21 21.91
C ASP A 88 -29.42 10.16 21.23
N CYS A 89 -28.42 10.55 22.01
CA CYS A 89 -27.31 11.39 21.57
C CYS A 89 -26.44 10.63 20.56
N PHE A 90 -26.14 11.24 19.42
CA PHE A 90 -25.26 10.65 18.40
C PHE A 90 -23.90 10.26 18.95
N SER A 91 -23.29 11.14 19.73
CA SER A 91 -21.95 10.92 20.28
C SER A 91 -21.89 9.67 21.16
N ASP A 92 -22.92 9.41 21.96
CA ASP A 92 -22.97 8.22 22.84
C ASP A 92 -23.13 6.92 22.06
N HIS A 93 -23.99 6.93 21.03
CA HIS A 93 -24.20 5.76 20.19
C HIS A 93 -22.98 5.43 19.34
N ILE A 94 -22.40 6.44 18.69
CA ILE A 94 -21.26 6.20 17.82
C ILE A 94 -20.02 5.77 18.61
N TYR A 95 -19.84 6.30 19.83
CA TYR A 95 -18.79 5.85 20.73
C TYR A 95 -18.90 4.35 21.04
N LYS A 96 -20.11 3.86 21.37
CA LYS A 96 -20.37 2.44 21.62
C LYS A 96 -20.08 1.60 20.38
N ILE A 97 -20.55 2.03 19.21
CA ILE A 97 -20.33 1.34 17.94
C ILE A 97 -18.82 1.23 17.63
N HIS A 98 -18.08 2.34 17.73
CA HIS A 98 -16.65 2.30 17.41
C HIS A 98 -15.85 1.46 18.41
N LYS A 99 -16.18 1.52 19.68
CA LYS A 99 -15.54 0.69 20.71
C LYS A 99 -15.75 -0.81 20.46
N GLU A 100 -16.94 -1.20 19.99
CA GLU A 100 -17.28 -2.60 19.74
C GLU A 100 -16.77 -3.08 18.38
N PHE A 101 -17.02 -2.33 17.31
CA PHE A 101 -16.82 -2.78 15.93
C PHE A 101 -15.53 -2.26 15.27
N CYS A 102 -14.85 -1.26 15.84
CA CYS A 102 -13.56 -0.79 15.33
C CYS A 102 -12.40 -1.59 15.94
N GLN A 103 -11.34 -1.80 15.17
CA GLN A 103 -10.11 -2.39 15.69
C GLN A 103 -9.45 -1.43 16.67
N GLN A 104 -8.88 -1.96 17.76
CA GLN A 104 -8.41 -1.19 18.91
C GLN A 104 -7.45 -0.05 18.56
N ASP A 105 -6.54 -0.29 17.60
CA ASP A 105 -5.54 0.69 17.16
C ASP A 105 -6.14 1.96 16.54
N TYR A 106 -7.40 1.92 16.13
CA TYR A 106 -8.10 3.03 15.48
C TYR A 106 -9.12 3.72 16.39
N VAL A 107 -9.52 3.09 17.50
CA VAL A 107 -10.64 3.56 18.34
C VAL A 107 -10.46 5.01 18.81
N ASP A 108 -9.32 5.34 19.41
CA ASP A 108 -9.10 6.68 19.99
C ASP A 108 -9.09 7.77 18.91
N ARG A 109 -8.51 7.46 17.75
CA ARG A 109 -8.50 8.37 16.60
C ARG A 109 -9.90 8.59 16.04
N GLU A 110 -10.69 7.53 15.94
CA GLU A 110 -12.06 7.63 15.43
C GLU A 110 -12.98 8.37 16.44
N ILE A 111 -12.81 8.14 17.73
CA ILE A 111 -13.54 8.91 18.75
C ILE A 111 -13.23 10.42 18.61
N ALA A 112 -11.96 10.78 18.46
CA ALA A 112 -11.57 12.17 18.22
C ALA A 112 -12.13 12.72 16.89
N PHE A 113 -12.22 11.89 15.84
CA PHE A 113 -12.83 12.28 14.57
C PHE A 113 -14.34 12.54 14.71
N MET A 114 -15.03 11.78 15.59
CA MET A 114 -16.47 11.87 15.83
C MET A 114 -16.88 13.06 16.72
N ASP A 115 -15.94 13.81 17.26
CA ASP A 115 -16.24 15.00 18.06
C ASP A 115 -17.01 16.05 17.25
N LEU A 116 -18.28 16.28 17.61
CA LEU A 116 -19.17 17.23 16.97
C LEU A 116 -18.89 18.68 17.39
N GLU A 117 -18.28 18.91 18.56
CA GLU A 117 -18.04 20.27 19.06
C GLU A 117 -17.01 21.00 18.21
N THR A 118 -16.02 20.29 17.69
CA THR A 118 -14.97 20.84 16.81
C THR A 118 -15.32 20.77 15.32
N LEU A 119 -16.46 20.18 14.96
CA LEU A 119 -16.77 19.83 13.59
C LEU A 119 -17.01 21.05 12.67
N ASP A 120 -17.64 22.12 13.21
CA ASP A 120 -17.87 23.37 12.47
C ASP A 120 -16.52 23.98 12.01
N GLU A 121 -15.55 24.09 12.92
CA GLU A 121 -14.21 24.58 12.61
C GLU A 121 -13.48 23.66 11.59
N ARG A 122 -13.55 22.35 11.79
CA ARG A 122 -12.87 21.35 10.92
C ARG A 122 -13.44 21.30 9.51
N LEU A 123 -14.72 21.60 9.33
CA LEU A 123 -15.42 21.65 8.04
C LEU A 123 -15.37 23.02 7.37
N GLN A 124 -14.90 24.07 8.06
CA GLN A 124 -14.86 25.42 7.52
C GLN A 124 -14.10 25.44 6.17
N ASN A 125 -14.75 25.95 5.13
CA ASN A 125 -14.24 26.04 3.75
C ASN A 125 -13.91 24.66 3.11
N LYS A 126 -14.41 23.56 3.66
CA LYS A 126 -14.22 22.21 3.10
C LYS A 126 -15.56 21.62 2.65
N LYS A 127 -15.52 20.84 1.59
CA LYS A 127 -16.69 20.09 1.13
C LYS A 127 -16.98 18.87 1.99
N SER A 128 -15.95 18.27 2.56
CA SER A 128 -16.03 17.10 3.46
C SER A 128 -14.72 16.91 4.21
N ILE A 129 -14.76 16.10 5.27
CA ILE A 129 -13.58 15.53 5.94
C ILE A 129 -13.78 14.04 6.11
N ASP A 130 -12.68 13.28 6.01
CA ASP A 130 -12.74 11.81 6.12
C ASP A 130 -11.75 11.30 7.17
N SER A 131 -12.07 10.12 7.71
CA SER A 131 -11.15 9.26 8.44
C SER A 131 -11.23 7.84 7.89
N VAL A 132 -10.09 7.12 7.92
CA VAL A 132 -9.99 5.74 7.45
C VAL A 132 -9.65 4.85 8.64
N PHE A 133 -10.46 3.82 8.88
CA PHE A 133 -10.31 2.90 10.01
C PHE A 133 -10.56 1.45 9.59
N TYR A 134 -10.20 0.52 10.45
CA TYR A 134 -10.47 -0.90 10.22
C TYR A 134 -11.59 -1.39 11.14
N GLY A 135 -12.72 -1.77 10.53
CA GLY A 135 -13.86 -2.39 11.20
C GLY A 135 -13.66 -3.90 11.32
N LYS A 136 -13.96 -4.45 12.51
CA LYS A 136 -13.83 -5.90 12.78
C LYS A 136 -14.71 -6.77 11.88
N ILE A 137 -15.82 -6.24 11.38
CA ILE A 137 -16.77 -6.94 10.51
C ILE A 137 -16.61 -6.49 9.06
N SER A 138 -16.49 -5.17 8.84
CA SER A 138 -16.60 -4.55 7.51
C SER A 138 -15.23 -4.35 6.84
N GLY A 139 -14.09 -4.72 7.49
CA GLY A 139 -12.75 -4.50 6.97
C GLY A 139 -12.38 -3.01 6.94
N TRP A 140 -11.67 -2.58 5.90
CA TRP A 140 -11.31 -1.17 5.74
C TRP A 140 -12.52 -0.31 5.43
N CYS A 141 -12.74 0.70 6.27
CA CYS A 141 -13.84 1.65 6.19
C CYS A 141 -13.33 3.08 6.06
N ARG A 142 -14.13 3.92 5.39
CA ARG A 142 -13.96 5.37 5.39
C ARG A 142 -15.22 6.00 5.97
N GLY A 143 -15.06 6.70 7.09
CA GLY A 143 -16.06 7.60 7.66
C GLY A 143 -15.90 8.99 7.09
N ARG A 144 -17.01 9.64 6.69
CA ARG A 144 -16.99 10.97 6.06
C ARG A 144 -18.08 11.85 6.62
N TYR A 145 -17.70 13.06 7.04
CA TYR A 145 -18.64 14.14 7.35
C TYR A 145 -18.80 15.09 6.15
N ILE A 146 -20.07 15.39 5.82
CA ILE A 146 -20.46 16.27 4.71
C ILE A 146 -21.40 17.32 5.26
N PRO A 147 -21.11 18.63 5.13
CA PRO A 147 -21.99 19.69 5.57
C PRO A 147 -23.29 19.68 4.73
N VAL A 148 -24.43 19.85 5.39
CA VAL A 148 -25.75 19.88 4.72
C VAL A 148 -26.28 21.29 4.63
N ASP A 149 -26.32 21.99 5.75
CA ASP A 149 -26.79 23.37 5.83
C ASP A 149 -26.16 24.09 7.06
N TYR A 150 -26.35 25.39 7.07
CA TYR A 150 -25.85 26.31 8.08
C TYR A 150 -27.00 27.14 8.63
N ASP A 151 -26.86 27.64 9.86
CA ASP A 151 -27.82 28.55 10.46
C ASP A 151 -27.67 29.98 9.91
N GLU A 152 -28.50 30.92 10.42
CA GLU A 152 -28.51 32.32 9.98
C GLU A 152 -27.21 33.04 10.30
N ASP A 153 -26.45 32.58 11.28
CA ASP A 153 -25.15 33.15 11.69
C ASP A 153 -23.96 32.48 10.91
N GLY A 154 -24.26 31.54 10.04
CA GLY A 154 -23.27 30.84 9.21
C GLY A 154 -22.56 29.67 9.90
N HIS A 155 -23.02 29.23 11.07
CA HIS A 155 -22.52 28.04 11.76
C HIS A 155 -23.16 26.78 11.21
N LEU A 156 -22.40 25.71 11.20
CA LEU A 156 -22.87 24.39 10.73
C LEU A 156 -24.06 23.89 11.58
N LEU A 157 -25.19 23.65 10.93
CA LEU A 157 -26.41 23.20 11.60
C LEU A 157 -26.63 21.68 11.45
N HIS A 158 -26.50 21.16 10.25
CA HIS A 158 -26.65 19.74 10.00
C HIS A 158 -25.48 19.19 9.17
N VAL A 159 -25.12 17.94 9.47
CA VAL A 159 -24.15 17.15 8.71
C VAL A 159 -24.72 15.78 8.36
N LEU A 160 -24.19 15.22 7.28
CA LEU A 160 -24.36 13.81 6.95
C LEU A 160 -23.07 13.08 7.29
N TYR A 161 -23.15 12.08 8.16
CA TYR A 161 -22.05 11.15 8.41
C TYR A 161 -22.30 9.87 7.64
N CYS A 162 -21.37 9.49 6.77
CA CYS A 162 -21.46 8.31 5.92
C CYS A 162 -20.25 7.39 6.17
N VAL A 163 -20.50 6.09 6.18
CA VAL A 163 -19.44 5.07 6.24
C VAL A 163 -19.52 4.21 5.00
N GLU A 164 -18.42 4.08 4.29
CA GLU A 164 -18.27 3.19 3.12
C GLU A 164 -17.20 2.12 3.38
N CYS A 165 -17.40 0.91 2.81
CA CYS A 165 -16.36 -0.11 2.78
C CYS A 165 -15.39 0.19 1.64
N ILE A 166 -14.09 0.28 1.96
CA ILE A 166 -13.03 0.55 0.99
C ILE A 166 -12.04 -0.62 0.85
N ASP A 167 -12.42 -1.81 1.29
CA ASP A 167 -11.56 -3.01 1.29
C ASP A 167 -11.05 -3.34 -0.11
N GLU A 168 -11.93 -3.34 -1.10
CA GLU A 168 -11.57 -3.60 -2.48
C GLU A 168 -10.67 -2.49 -3.08
N GLN A 169 -10.89 -1.24 -2.68
CA GLN A 169 -10.02 -0.13 -3.08
C GLN A 169 -8.63 -0.33 -2.47
N LYS A 170 -8.54 -0.63 -1.17
CA LYS A 170 -7.27 -0.87 -0.48
C LYS A 170 -6.50 -2.06 -1.08
N LYS A 171 -7.16 -3.18 -1.32
CA LYS A 171 -6.56 -4.33 -1.99
C LYS A 171 -5.99 -3.98 -3.37
N ARG A 172 -6.71 -3.17 -4.16
CA ARG A 172 -6.22 -2.71 -5.46
C ARG A 172 -5.04 -1.77 -5.34
N GLU A 173 -5.08 -0.81 -4.39
CA GLU A 173 -3.96 0.09 -4.11
C GLU A 173 -2.70 -0.69 -3.72
N ASP A 174 -2.82 -1.65 -2.80
CA ASP A 174 -1.73 -2.51 -2.36
C ASP A 174 -1.19 -3.38 -3.51
N GLN A 175 -2.09 -3.92 -4.33
CA GLN A 175 -1.70 -4.70 -5.51
C GLN A 175 -0.96 -3.84 -6.55
N LEU A 176 -1.45 -2.63 -6.83
CA LEU A 176 -0.79 -1.69 -7.72
C LEU A 176 0.59 -1.28 -7.18
N LEU A 177 0.68 -1.02 -5.88
CA LEU A 177 1.94 -0.70 -5.23
C LEU A 177 2.92 -1.87 -5.32
N TYR A 178 2.45 -3.10 -5.04
CA TYR A 178 3.25 -4.32 -5.19
C TYR A 178 3.79 -4.46 -6.61
N LEU A 179 2.93 -4.36 -7.64
CA LEU A 179 3.32 -4.46 -9.05
C LEU A 179 4.28 -3.34 -9.47
N ALA A 180 4.13 -2.14 -8.90
CA ALA A 180 5.01 -1.02 -9.19
C ALA A 180 6.41 -1.15 -8.55
N GLN A 181 6.53 -1.94 -7.48
CA GLN A 181 7.76 -2.05 -6.68
C GLN A 181 8.50 -3.37 -6.85
N THR A 182 7.83 -4.43 -7.30
CA THR A 182 8.42 -5.77 -7.38
C THR A 182 8.60 -6.21 -8.84
N ASP A 183 9.54 -7.11 -9.04
CA ASP A 183 9.64 -7.91 -10.27
C ASP A 183 8.60 -9.03 -10.20
N THR A 184 7.66 -9.05 -11.12
CA THR A 184 6.49 -9.95 -11.09
C THR A 184 6.83 -11.42 -11.24
N MET A 185 7.99 -11.76 -11.81
CA MET A 185 8.45 -13.13 -11.95
C MET A 185 9.06 -13.65 -10.64
N THR A 186 9.84 -12.84 -9.97
CA THR A 186 10.70 -13.26 -8.85
C THR A 186 10.22 -12.80 -7.48
N GLY A 187 9.37 -11.77 -7.42
CA GLY A 187 8.87 -11.21 -6.15
C GLY A 187 9.90 -10.34 -5.39
N VAL A 188 11.15 -10.22 -5.86
CA VAL A 188 12.13 -9.26 -5.31
C VAL A 188 11.82 -7.85 -5.82
N SER A 189 12.47 -6.82 -5.27
CA SER A 189 12.31 -5.46 -5.81
C SER A 189 12.66 -5.40 -7.29
N ASN A 190 11.88 -4.68 -8.08
CA ASN A 190 12.27 -4.37 -9.44
C ASN A 190 13.40 -3.34 -9.46
N ARG A 191 14.08 -3.17 -10.59
CA ARG A 191 15.22 -2.26 -10.77
C ARG A 191 14.92 -0.86 -10.23
N ARG A 192 13.80 -0.24 -10.69
CA ARG A 192 13.42 1.12 -10.30
C ARG A 192 13.22 1.31 -8.79
N SER A 193 12.58 0.35 -8.15
CA SER A 193 12.33 0.40 -6.70
C SER A 193 13.61 0.16 -5.92
N GLY A 194 14.41 -0.83 -6.31
CA GLY A 194 15.69 -1.13 -5.66
C GLY A 194 16.68 0.01 -5.74
N GLU A 195 16.82 0.67 -6.92
CA GLU A 195 17.63 1.87 -7.11
C GLU A 195 17.22 2.98 -6.12
N LYS A 196 15.93 3.31 -6.05
CA LYS A 196 15.41 4.31 -5.10
C LYS A 196 15.67 3.95 -3.63
N MET A 197 15.57 2.66 -3.29
CA MET A 197 15.87 2.20 -1.93
C MET A 197 17.35 2.38 -1.60
N ILE A 198 18.25 2.04 -2.53
CA ILE A 198 19.69 2.22 -2.36
C ILE A 198 20.05 3.71 -2.31
N GLU A 199 19.48 4.56 -3.18
CA GLU A 199 19.69 6.02 -3.12
C GLU A 199 19.31 6.60 -1.74
N ARG A 200 18.19 6.16 -1.16
CA ARG A 200 17.81 6.55 0.21
C ARG A 200 18.84 6.13 1.25
N VAL A 201 19.38 4.93 1.13
CA VAL A 201 20.45 4.42 2.02
C VAL A 201 21.71 5.26 1.89
N LEU A 202 22.10 5.62 0.65
CA LEU A 202 23.26 6.48 0.38
C LEU A 202 23.08 7.89 0.92
N ASN A 203 21.92 8.50 0.70
CA ASN A 203 21.57 9.82 1.20
C ASN A 203 21.58 9.88 2.74
N ASN A 204 21.17 8.79 3.40
CA ASN A 204 21.21 8.64 4.85
C ASN A 204 22.61 8.22 5.38
N LYS A 205 23.62 8.16 4.51
CA LYS A 205 25.01 7.77 4.86
C LYS A 205 25.10 6.40 5.56
N ILE A 206 24.18 5.48 5.26
CA ILE A 206 24.18 4.13 5.85
C ILE A 206 25.22 3.28 5.12
N SER A 207 26.33 3.01 5.79
CA SER A 207 27.44 2.20 5.27
C SER A 207 27.02 0.75 5.02
N GLY A 208 27.59 0.12 3.99
CA GLY A 208 27.24 -1.25 3.61
C GLY A 208 28.03 -1.76 2.40
N MET A 209 27.56 -2.85 1.85
CA MET A 209 28.12 -3.49 0.65
C MET A 209 27.08 -3.55 -0.46
N MET A 210 27.39 -2.98 -1.60
CA MET A 210 26.70 -3.25 -2.86
C MET A 210 27.28 -4.51 -3.49
N CYS A 211 26.44 -5.40 -3.99
CA CYS A 211 26.85 -6.63 -4.66
C CYS A 211 25.98 -6.86 -5.90
N LEU A 212 26.60 -7.05 -7.05
CA LEU A 212 25.97 -7.54 -8.27
C LEU A 212 26.12 -9.05 -8.35
N VAL A 213 25.13 -9.70 -8.91
CA VAL A 213 25.04 -11.15 -9.07
C VAL A 213 24.57 -11.45 -10.47
N ASP A 214 25.23 -12.36 -11.15
CA ASP A 214 24.93 -12.77 -12.52
C ASP A 214 25.02 -14.29 -12.66
N CYS A 215 24.12 -14.89 -13.43
CA CYS A 215 24.08 -16.33 -13.64
C CYS A 215 24.99 -16.73 -14.81
N ASP A 216 26.07 -17.44 -14.50
CA ASP A 216 27.02 -17.86 -15.51
C ASP A 216 26.37 -18.80 -16.53
N LYS A 217 26.58 -18.51 -17.81
CA LYS A 217 26.08 -19.32 -18.93
C LYS A 217 24.54 -19.45 -18.96
N PHE A 218 23.79 -18.51 -18.42
CA PHE A 218 22.32 -18.53 -18.38
C PHE A 218 21.70 -18.72 -19.79
N LYS A 219 22.30 -18.08 -20.80
CA LYS A 219 21.86 -18.28 -22.19
C LYS A 219 21.93 -19.74 -22.63
N LEU A 220 22.98 -20.46 -22.22
CA LEU A 220 23.11 -21.91 -22.53
C LEU A 220 22.01 -22.72 -21.86
N ILE A 221 21.59 -22.36 -20.62
CA ILE A 221 20.45 -23.00 -19.96
C ILE A 221 19.18 -22.80 -20.79
N ASN A 222 18.89 -21.57 -21.22
CA ASN A 222 17.74 -21.28 -22.06
C ASN A 222 17.79 -22.04 -23.40
N ASP A 223 18.94 -22.03 -24.06
CA ASP A 223 19.12 -22.69 -25.36
C ASP A 223 18.99 -24.23 -25.27
N THR A 224 19.35 -24.81 -24.11
CA THR A 224 19.34 -26.27 -23.91
C THR A 224 17.99 -26.77 -23.37
N TYR A 225 17.40 -26.08 -22.40
CA TYR A 225 16.23 -26.53 -21.64
C TYR A 225 14.97 -25.71 -21.90
N GLY A 226 15.08 -24.62 -22.69
CA GLY A 226 13.98 -23.70 -22.99
C GLY A 226 13.79 -22.60 -21.96
N HIS A 227 13.11 -21.52 -22.40
CA HIS A 227 12.90 -20.31 -21.58
C HIS A 227 12.13 -20.57 -20.28
N MET A 228 11.16 -21.49 -20.29
CA MET A 228 10.42 -21.87 -19.08
C MET A 228 11.35 -22.42 -17.98
N ALA A 229 12.32 -23.23 -18.36
CA ALA A 229 13.32 -23.75 -17.43
C ALA A 229 14.27 -22.67 -16.93
N GLY A 230 14.63 -21.72 -17.79
CA GLY A 230 15.38 -20.52 -17.39
C GLY A 230 14.62 -19.65 -16.39
N ASP A 231 13.33 -19.46 -16.58
CA ASP A 231 12.48 -18.72 -15.65
C ASP A 231 12.44 -19.40 -14.25
N GLU A 232 12.33 -20.73 -14.19
CA GLU A 232 12.43 -21.47 -12.93
C GLU A 232 13.80 -21.28 -12.26
N VAL A 233 14.89 -21.23 -13.01
CA VAL A 233 16.24 -20.94 -12.49
C VAL A 233 16.30 -19.55 -11.89
N ILE A 234 15.79 -18.53 -12.58
CA ILE A 234 15.77 -17.14 -12.10
C ILE A 234 14.95 -17.02 -10.81
N ILE A 235 13.78 -17.66 -10.75
CA ILE A 235 12.94 -17.71 -9.53
C ILE A 235 13.68 -18.38 -8.37
N ALA A 236 14.36 -19.48 -8.63
CA ALA A 236 15.12 -20.21 -7.61
C ALA A 236 16.31 -19.40 -7.07
N ILE A 237 17.02 -18.66 -7.95
CA ILE A 237 18.08 -17.74 -7.57
C ILE A 237 17.51 -16.64 -6.70
N ALA A 238 16.47 -15.92 -7.14
CA ALA A 238 15.84 -14.83 -6.42
C ALA A 238 15.39 -15.24 -5.00
N HIS A 239 14.70 -16.37 -4.89
CA HIS A 239 14.26 -16.93 -3.61
C HIS A 239 15.46 -17.22 -2.68
N THR A 240 16.54 -17.77 -3.23
CA THR A 240 17.75 -18.08 -2.45
C THR A 240 18.47 -16.82 -2.00
N LEU A 241 18.52 -15.77 -2.85
CA LEU A 241 19.06 -14.46 -2.49
C LEU A 241 18.25 -13.84 -1.34
N GLN A 242 16.91 -13.79 -1.45
CA GLN A 242 16.03 -13.30 -0.39
C GLN A 242 16.22 -14.06 0.93
N LYS A 243 16.22 -15.40 0.89
CA LYS A 243 16.42 -16.23 2.09
C LYS A 243 17.79 -16.03 2.74
N SER A 244 18.80 -15.63 1.96
CA SER A 244 20.15 -15.36 2.43
C SER A 244 20.33 -13.95 3.01
N CYS A 245 19.35 -13.07 2.78
CA CYS A 245 19.32 -11.69 3.22
C CYS A 245 18.38 -11.49 4.42
N ARG A 246 18.54 -10.37 5.13
CA ARG A 246 17.69 -9.96 6.26
C ARG A 246 16.65 -8.98 5.74
N ASP A 247 15.60 -8.70 6.52
CA ASP A 247 14.53 -7.75 6.14
C ASP A 247 15.03 -6.35 5.76
N LYS A 248 16.14 -5.90 6.36
CA LYS A 248 16.76 -4.60 6.06
C LYS A 248 17.71 -4.61 4.85
N ASP A 249 18.03 -5.78 4.34
CA ASP A 249 18.87 -5.92 3.16
C ASP A 249 18.00 -5.71 1.91
N ILE A 250 18.56 -5.07 0.89
CA ILE A 250 17.86 -4.81 -0.36
C ILE A 250 18.25 -5.89 -1.35
N VAL A 251 17.25 -6.55 -1.95
CA VAL A 251 17.42 -7.50 -3.04
C VAL A 251 16.58 -7.04 -4.22
N MET A 252 17.21 -6.83 -5.37
CA MET A 252 16.49 -6.41 -6.59
C MET A 252 16.97 -7.18 -7.81
N ARG A 253 16.08 -7.32 -8.79
CA ARG A 253 16.41 -7.81 -10.12
C ARG A 253 16.62 -6.63 -11.06
N LEU A 254 17.76 -6.62 -11.75
CA LEU A 254 18.12 -5.58 -12.69
C LEU A 254 17.49 -5.86 -14.08
N GLY A 255 17.41 -7.12 -14.45
CA GLY A 255 16.85 -7.62 -15.71
C GLY A 255 17.52 -8.94 -16.10
N GLY A 256 16.85 -9.74 -16.93
CA GLY A 256 17.41 -11.04 -17.33
C GLY A 256 17.78 -11.91 -16.12
N ASP A 257 19.03 -12.30 -16.04
CA ASP A 257 19.63 -13.10 -14.97
C ASP A 257 20.49 -12.28 -13.98
N GLU A 258 20.42 -10.97 -14.05
CA GLU A 258 21.18 -10.04 -13.19
C GLU A 258 20.39 -9.59 -11.99
N PHE A 259 21.02 -9.67 -10.81
CA PHE A 259 20.50 -9.18 -9.53
C PHE A 259 21.47 -8.21 -8.87
N ALA A 260 20.94 -7.36 -8.00
CA ALA A 260 21.75 -6.52 -7.15
C ALA A 260 21.28 -6.62 -5.69
N LEU A 261 22.24 -6.54 -4.78
CA LEU A 261 22.02 -6.58 -3.35
C LEU A 261 22.65 -5.35 -2.72
N TYR A 262 22.00 -4.78 -1.69
CA TYR A 262 22.66 -3.87 -0.78
C TYR A 262 22.52 -4.38 0.65
N ILE A 263 23.67 -4.59 1.32
CA ILE A 263 23.73 -5.22 2.65
C ILE A 263 24.25 -4.19 3.65
N PRO A 264 23.36 -3.49 4.37
CA PRO A 264 23.76 -2.52 5.39
C PRO A 264 24.63 -3.15 6.50
N GLY A 265 25.67 -2.43 6.91
CA GLY A 265 26.58 -2.85 7.99
C GLY A 265 27.68 -3.83 7.57
N VAL A 266 27.70 -4.31 6.32
CA VAL A 266 28.83 -5.08 5.79
C VAL A 266 29.84 -4.11 5.18
N THR A 267 30.89 -3.77 5.92
CA THR A 267 31.86 -2.71 5.56
C THR A 267 33.30 -3.21 5.41
N ASN A 268 33.53 -4.49 5.59
CA ASN A 268 34.87 -5.06 5.52
C ASN A 268 34.88 -6.45 4.86
N ARG A 269 36.07 -6.84 4.37
CA ARG A 269 36.24 -8.12 3.65
C ARG A 269 35.89 -9.36 4.46
N LYS A 270 36.10 -9.34 5.79
CA LYS A 270 35.82 -10.49 6.66
C LYS A 270 34.30 -10.74 6.67
N CYS A 271 33.50 -9.70 6.89
CA CYS A 271 32.05 -9.78 6.88
C CYS A 271 31.51 -10.16 5.49
N ALA A 272 32.05 -9.54 4.42
CA ALA A 272 31.69 -9.85 3.05
C ALA A 272 31.95 -11.31 2.70
N ASN A 273 33.13 -11.83 3.01
CA ASN A 273 33.48 -13.23 2.75
C ASN A 273 32.60 -14.21 3.53
N SER A 274 32.20 -13.87 4.76
CA SER A 274 31.25 -14.69 5.54
C SER A 274 29.86 -14.70 4.89
N PHE A 275 29.41 -13.56 4.35
CA PHE A 275 28.17 -13.46 3.59
C PHE A 275 28.23 -14.30 2.32
N PHE A 276 29.28 -14.16 1.50
CA PHE A 276 29.46 -14.91 0.27
C PHE A 276 29.50 -16.43 0.52
N LYS A 277 30.24 -16.86 1.53
CA LYS A 277 30.31 -18.28 1.90
C LYS A 277 28.93 -18.85 2.18
N ARG A 278 28.14 -18.17 3.04
CA ARG A 278 26.78 -18.58 3.35
C ARG A 278 25.87 -18.56 2.11
N LEU A 279 25.97 -17.53 1.29
CA LEU A 279 25.19 -17.40 0.05
C LEU A 279 25.50 -18.55 -0.91
N PHE A 280 26.77 -18.85 -1.15
CA PHE A 280 27.17 -19.96 -2.02
C PHE A 280 26.76 -21.32 -1.48
N GLU A 281 26.79 -21.52 -0.15
CA GLU A 281 26.28 -22.75 0.47
C GLU A 281 24.78 -22.91 0.20
N ASN A 282 24.00 -21.85 0.29
CA ASN A 282 22.57 -21.87 -0.02
C ASN A 282 22.31 -22.10 -1.52
N LEU A 283 23.05 -21.43 -2.40
CA LEU A 283 22.93 -21.54 -3.85
C LEU A 283 23.23 -22.97 -4.35
N LYS A 284 24.21 -23.65 -3.75
CA LYS A 284 24.53 -25.05 -4.07
C LYS A 284 23.39 -26.04 -3.74
N GLN A 285 22.43 -25.63 -2.90
CA GLN A 285 21.27 -26.45 -2.56
C GLN A 285 20.12 -26.28 -3.55
N ILE A 286 20.22 -25.36 -4.50
CA ILE A 286 19.19 -25.16 -5.52
C ILE A 286 19.10 -26.42 -6.39
N GLN A 287 17.88 -26.94 -6.50
CA GLN A 287 17.55 -28.05 -7.38
C GLN A 287 16.39 -27.61 -8.28
N VAL A 288 16.64 -27.54 -9.57
CA VAL A 288 15.63 -27.24 -10.60
C VAL A 288 15.50 -28.44 -11.51
N LYS A 289 14.38 -29.13 -11.39
CA LYS A 289 14.14 -30.41 -12.09
C LYS A 289 14.10 -30.24 -13.62
N SER A 290 13.59 -29.13 -14.10
CA SER A 290 13.46 -28.81 -15.53
C SER A 290 14.80 -28.72 -16.25
N ILE A 291 15.89 -28.43 -15.53
CA ILE A 291 17.27 -28.43 -16.05
C ILE A 291 18.03 -29.70 -15.63
N GLN A 292 17.33 -30.78 -15.25
CA GLN A 292 17.95 -32.07 -14.84
C GLN A 292 18.98 -31.88 -13.71
N ASN A 293 18.74 -30.90 -12.83
CA ASN A 293 19.66 -30.52 -11.74
C ASN A 293 21.05 -30.08 -12.23
N HIS A 294 21.13 -29.54 -13.47
CA HIS A 294 22.36 -28.91 -13.95
C HIS A 294 22.82 -27.85 -12.95
N PRO A 295 24.11 -27.79 -12.59
CA PRO A 295 24.58 -26.85 -11.58
C PRO A 295 24.40 -25.40 -12.05
N ILE A 296 23.75 -24.60 -11.20
CA ILE A 296 23.59 -23.15 -11.38
C ILE A 296 24.81 -22.48 -10.76
N VAL A 297 25.60 -21.79 -11.54
CA VAL A 297 26.81 -21.09 -11.09
C VAL A 297 26.59 -19.60 -11.18
N LEU A 298 27.04 -18.86 -10.17
CA LEU A 298 26.89 -17.41 -10.10
C LEU A 298 28.24 -16.72 -9.89
N SER A 299 28.43 -15.61 -10.62
CA SER A 299 29.52 -14.66 -10.45
C SER A 299 29.04 -13.44 -9.67
N LEU A 300 29.78 -13.05 -8.65
CA LEU A 300 29.46 -11.91 -7.79
C LEU A 300 30.54 -10.83 -7.84
N GLY A 301 30.11 -9.57 -7.96
CA GLY A 301 31.00 -8.42 -7.84
C GLY A 301 30.51 -7.48 -6.75
N ALA A 302 31.38 -7.07 -5.84
CA ALA A 302 30.96 -6.25 -4.72
C ALA A 302 31.85 -5.02 -4.53
N CYS A 303 31.30 -3.96 -3.91
CA CYS A 303 32.03 -2.80 -3.44
C CYS A 303 31.48 -2.33 -2.10
N PHE A 304 32.32 -1.64 -1.32
CA PHE A 304 31.91 -1.06 -0.04
C PHE A 304 31.56 0.41 -0.20
N PHE A 305 30.54 0.82 0.56
CA PHE A 305 30.21 2.20 0.85
C PHE A 305 30.45 2.47 2.33
N ASP A 306 31.30 3.43 2.66
CA ASP A 306 31.70 3.72 4.04
C ASP A 306 30.83 4.78 4.73
N GLY A 307 29.86 5.36 4.00
CA GLY A 307 29.00 6.44 4.47
C GLY A 307 29.65 7.83 4.47
N LYS A 308 30.87 7.98 4.02
CA LYS A 308 31.61 9.26 4.02
C LYS A 308 31.69 9.89 2.64
N GLU A 309 31.90 9.07 1.61
CA GLU A 309 31.91 9.53 0.22
C GLU A 309 30.50 9.94 -0.21
N GLU A 310 30.39 10.90 -1.10
CA GLU A 310 29.17 11.14 -1.87
C GLU A 310 29.23 10.25 -3.09
N LEU A 311 28.42 9.21 -3.12
CA LEU A 311 28.34 8.26 -4.22
C LEU A 311 26.89 8.15 -4.69
N SER A 312 26.73 8.13 -6.00
CA SER A 312 25.46 7.77 -6.66
C SER A 312 25.31 6.24 -6.75
N PHE A 313 24.09 5.80 -7.03
CA PHE A 313 23.84 4.40 -7.36
C PHE A 313 24.70 3.94 -8.54
N ASP A 314 24.81 4.75 -9.60
CA ASP A 314 25.56 4.41 -10.80
C ASP A 314 27.06 4.20 -10.52
N GLU A 315 27.64 5.02 -9.65
CA GLU A 315 29.06 4.86 -9.27
C GLU A 315 29.28 3.57 -8.49
N LEU A 316 28.37 3.22 -7.55
CA LEU A 316 28.45 1.95 -6.84
C LEU A 316 28.25 0.78 -7.79
N TYR A 317 27.30 0.90 -8.71
CA TYR A 317 27.06 -0.10 -9.75
C TYR A 317 28.31 -0.34 -10.58
N CYS A 318 28.94 0.71 -11.12
CA CYS A 318 30.17 0.60 -11.92
C CYS A 318 31.34 -0.06 -11.14
N ARG A 319 31.47 0.26 -9.84
CA ARG A 319 32.49 -0.38 -8.99
C ARG A 319 32.21 -1.88 -8.79
N ALA A 320 30.98 -2.24 -8.52
CA ALA A 320 30.57 -3.64 -8.34
C ALA A 320 30.66 -4.42 -9.66
N ASP A 321 30.26 -3.82 -10.78
CA ASP A 321 30.34 -4.41 -12.11
C ASP A 321 31.77 -4.73 -12.52
N SER A 322 32.70 -3.76 -12.31
CA SER A 322 34.13 -3.99 -12.53
C SER A 322 34.68 -5.19 -11.73
N ALA A 323 34.19 -5.37 -10.49
CA ALA A 323 34.56 -6.52 -9.68
C ALA A 323 33.91 -7.82 -10.20
N MET A 324 32.65 -7.76 -10.65
CA MET A 324 31.93 -8.92 -11.22
C MET A 324 32.62 -9.43 -12.50
N TYR A 325 33.11 -8.52 -13.32
CA TYR A 325 33.87 -8.89 -14.51
C TYR A 325 35.12 -9.71 -14.18
N GLU A 326 35.81 -9.43 -13.07
CA GLU A 326 36.94 -10.24 -12.60
C GLU A 326 36.48 -11.61 -12.06
N SER A 327 35.32 -11.66 -11.40
CA SER A 327 34.73 -12.92 -10.95
C SER A 327 34.39 -13.85 -12.10
N LYS A 328 33.86 -13.35 -13.21
CA LYS A 328 33.52 -14.13 -14.41
C LYS A 328 34.71 -14.82 -15.10
N LYS A 329 35.93 -14.45 -14.75
CA LYS A 329 37.16 -15.12 -15.24
C LYS A 329 37.52 -16.38 -14.43
N ILE A 330 36.82 -16.60 -13.31
CA ILE A 330 37.11 -17.70 -12.38
C ILE A 330 36.01 -18.75 -12.56
N ASP A 331 36.39 -19.98 -12.87
CA ASP A 331 35.40 -21.05 -13.02
C ASP A 331 34.75 -21.39 -11.67
N GLY A 332 33.42 -21.61 -11.72
CA GLY A 332 32.63 -21.93 -10.55
C GLY A 332 32.18 -20.69 -9.77
N TYR A 333 31.57 -20.91 -8.60
CA TYR A 333 31.10 -19.81 -7.74
C TYR A 333 32.26 -18.87 -7.36
N SER A 334 32.16 -17.62 -7.72
CA SER A 334 33.22 -16.63 -7.48
C SER A 334 32.66 -15.31 -6.98
N ALA A 335 33.40 -14.63 -6.12
CA ALA A 335 33.07 -13.31 -5.60
C ALA A 335 34.31 -12.44 -5.52
N THR A 336 34.30 -11.31 -6.21
CA THR A 336 35.39 -10.32 -6.19
C THR A 336 34.92 -9.04 -5.52
N ILE A 337 35.78 -8.44 -4.70
CA ILE A 337 35.52 -7.15 -4.05
C ILE A 337 36.38 -6.08 -4.71
N PHE A 338 35.74 -5.05 -5.22
CA PHE A 338 36.37 -3.89 -5.85
C PHE A 338 37.51 -3.33 -4.97
N ARG A 339 38.61 -2.99 -5.59
CA ARG A 339 39.73 -2.29 -4.98
C ARG A 339 39.92 -0.96 -5.67
N LYS A 340 39.76 0.13 -4.92
CA LYS A 340 40.17 1.45 -5.40
C LYS A 340 41.67 1.37 -5.65
N LYS A 341 42.09 1.60 -6.91
CA LYS A 341 43.50 1.66 -7.28
C LYS A 341 44.17 2.89 -6.67
#